data_a7a16bbe3d5a78b2c56440c23426c9a1
#
_entry.id   a7a16bbe3d5a78b2c56440c23426c9a1
#
_cell.length_a   1.000
_cell.length_b   1.000
_cell.length_c   1.000
_cell.angle_alpha   90.00
_cell.angle_beta   90.00
_cell.angle_gamma   90.00
#
_symmetry.space_group_name_H-M   'P 1'
#
loop_
_entity.id
_entity.type
_entity.pdbx_description
1 polymer ?
#
loop_
_entity_poly.entity_id
_entity_poly.type
_entity_poly.pdbx_seq_one_letter_code
_entity_poly.pdbx_strand_id
1 'polypeptide(L)'
;DFCVINLSDNLKPWAVIEKRLKLAAEAYFAMAFYNPRSKARPKGFEKTLQILNRSCGDNRLVIFARAVFTKQEQIKVVPLSAATADMADMHTVVLVGSSHTRLLSHKNRTFVYTPRAYED
;
A
#
# COMPACT_ATOMS: atom_id res chain seq x y z
N ASP A 1 9.55 -10.46 -3.88
CA ASP A 1 8.47 -10.41 -4.88
C ASP A 1 7.42 -9.37 -4.50
N PHE A 2 6.70 -8.91 -5.47
CA PHE A 2 5.60 -7.96 -5.24
C PHE A 2 4.42 -8.27 -6.16
N CYS A 3 3.25 -7.79 -5.79
CA CYS A 3 2.07 -7.88 -6.63
C CYS A 3 1.41 -6.51 -6.79
N VAL A 4 0.66 -6.34 -7.87
CA VAL A 4 -0.04 -5.11 -8.21
C VAL A 4 -1.53 -5.38 -8.23
N ILE A 5 -2.31 -4.59 -7.48
CA ILE A 5 -3.75 -4.79 -7.32
C ILE A 5 -4.49 -3.49 -7.66
N ASN A 6 -5.47 -3.61 -8.55
CA ASN A 6 -6.40 -2.53 -8.83
C ASN A 6 -7.50 -2.54 -7.76
N LEU A 7 -7.62 -1.47 -6.99
CA LEU A 7 -8.63 -1.35 -5.93
C LEU A 7 -10.01 -0.87 -6.43
N SER A 8 -10.14 -0.62 -7.73
CA SER A 8 -11.44 -0.25 -8.31
C SER A 8 -12.36 -1.47 -8.42
N ASP A 9 -13.57 -1.34 -7.93
CA ASP A 9 -14.64 -2.34 -8.06
C ASP A 9 -15.62 -2.05 -9.21
N ASN A 10 -15.21 -1.17 -10.14
CA ASN A 10 -16.04 -0.85 -11.32
C ASN A 10 -16.33 -2.07 -12.20
N LEU A 11 -15.30 -2.90 -12.41
CA LEU A 11 -15.37 -4.01 -13.37
C LEU A 11 -15.25 -5.38 -12.72
N LYS A 12 -15.15 -5.43 -11.40
CA LYS A 12 -15.07 -6.68 -10.65
C LYS A 12 -15.69 -6.53 -9.27
N PRO A 13 -16.29 -7.59 -8.71
CA PRO A 13 -16.86 -7.54 -7.37
C PRO A 13 -15.82 -7.25 -6.31
N TRP A 14 -16.20 -6.50 -5.27
CA TRP A 14 -15.34 -6.21 -4.13
C TRP A 14 -14.78 -7.49 -3.47
N ALA A 15 -15.57 -8.57 -3.42
CA ALA A 15 -15.14 -9.84 -2.85
C ALA A 15 -13.88 -10.41 -3.51
N VAL A 16 -13.67 -10.15 -4.81
CA VAL A 16 -12.46 -10.56 -5.52
C VAL A 16 -11.24 -9.74 -5.04
N ILE A 17 -11.43 -8.44 -4.88
CA ILE A 17 -10.38 -7.55 -4.35
C ILE A 17 -10.00 -7.97 -2.94
N GLU A 18 -10.98 -8.18 -2.08
CA GLU A 18 -10.79 -8.61 -0.69
C GLU A 18 -9.99 -9.91 -0.60
N LYS A 19 -10.36 -10.90 -1.40
CA LYS A 19 -9.64 -12.19 -1.44
C LYS A 19 -8.19 -12.00 -1.86
N ARG A 20 -7.92 -11.20 -2.88
CA ARG A 20 -6.57 -10.91 -3.36
C ARG A 20 -5.73 -10.21 -2.29
N LEU A 21 -6.31 -9.24 -1.59
CA LEU A 21 -5.64 -8.54 -0.50
C LEU A 21 -5.25 -9.48 0.64
N LYS A 22 -6.17 -10.33 1.06
CA LYS A 22 -5.93 -11.31 2.14
C LYS A 22 -4.82 -12.28 1.75
N LEU A 23 -4.89 -12.87 0.58
CA LEU A 23 -3.91 -13.86 0.12
C LEU A 23 -2.53 -13.23 -0.09
N ALA A 24 -2.46 -12.02 -0.66
CA ALA A 24 -1.19 -11.32 -0.83
C ALA A 24 -0.55 -10.98 0.51
N ALA A 25 -1.34 -10.54 1.48
CA ALA A 25 -0.85 -10.25 2.83
C ALA A 25 -0.33 -11.51 3.52
N GLU A 26 -1.08 -12.61 3.46
CA GLU A 26 -0.69 -13.90 4.05
C GLU A 26 0.57 -14.48 3.39
N ALA A 27 0.74 -14.26 2.09
CA ALA A 27 1.90 -14.73 1.35
C ALA A 27 3.13 -13.81 1.48
N TYR A 28 3.05 -12.78 2.31
CA TYR A 28 4.14 -11.81 2.55
C TYR A 28 4.59 -11.03 1.32
N PHE A 29 3.73 -10.86 0.32
CA PHE A 29 4.04 -10.01 -0.82
C PHE A 29 4.13 -8.54 -0.40
N ALA A 30 5.10 -7.83 -0.97
CA ALA A 30 4.98 -6.39 -1.09
C ALA A 30 3.88 -6.10 -2.12
N MET A 31 3.08 -5.06 -1.88
CA MET A 31 1.91 -4.78 -2.72
C MET A 31 1.98 -3.36 -3.27
N ALA A 32 1.51 -3.18 -4.49
CA ALA A 32 1.30 -1.86 -5.09
C ALA A 32 -0.17 -1.74 -5.49
N PHE A 33 -0.82 -0.67 -5.05
CA PHE A 33 -2.23 -0.42 -5.34
C PHE A 33 -2.38 0.80 -6.24
N TYR A 34 -3.20 0.67 -7.26
CA TYR A 34 -3.65 1.78 -8.09
C TYR A 34 -5.16 1.92 -8.03
N ASN A 35 -5.67 3.10 -8.38
CA ASN A 35 -7.07 3.47 -8.16
C ASN A 35 -7.53 3.25 -6.71
N PRO A 36 -6.78 3.75 -5.72
CA PRO A 36 -7.09 3.44 -4.32
C PRO A 36 -8.38 4.10 -3.86
N ARG A 37 -8.68 5.29 -4.39
CA ARG A 37 -9.84 6.07 -3.96
C ARG A 37 -10.31 6.99 -5.08
N SER A 38 -11.62 7.06 -5.30
CA SER A 38 -12.24 8.03 -6.20
C SER A 38 -13.32 8.82 -5.46
N LYS A 39 -13.74 9.95 -6.03
CA LYS A 39 -14.85 10.74 -5.47
C LYS A 39 -16.14 9.94 -5.43
N ALA A 40 -16.38 9.09 -6.44
CA ALA A 40 -17.58 8.24 -6.53
C ALA A 40 -17.53 7.05 -5.55
N ARG A 41 -16.33 6.61 -5.14
CA ARG A 41 -16.13 5.40 -4.34
C ARG A 41 -15.08 5.62 -3.25
N PRO A 42 -15.39 6.47 -2.25
CA PRO A 42 -14.39 6.86 -1.25
C PRO A 42 -14.09 5.78 -0.20
N LYS A 43 -14.98 4.78 -0.05
CA LYS A 43 -14.88 3.78 1.03
C LYS A 43 -14.03 2.55 0.71
N GLY A 44 -13.69 2.32 -0.56
CA GLY A 44 -12.92 1.14 -0.97
C GLY A 44 -11.54 1.07 -0.32
N PHE A 45 -10.84 2.20 -0.25
CA PHE A 45 -9.51 2.25 0.36
C PHE A 45 -9.59 2.08 1.89
N GLU A 46 -10.60 2.64 2.54
CA GLU A 46 -10.83 2.42 3.97
C GLU A 46 -11.01 0.93 4.28
N LYS A 47 -11.83 0.23 3.49
CA LYS A 47 -12.00 -1.23 3.60
C LYS A 47 -10.70 -1.97 3.38
N THR A 48 -9.89 -1.53 2.39
CA THR A 48 -8.57 -2.11 2.11
C THR A 48 -7.66 -2.02 3.32
N LEU A 49 -7.57 -0.85 3.94
CA LEU A 49 -6.76 -0.67 5.16
C LEU A 49 -7.25 -1.54 6.32
N GLN A 50 -8.56 -1.68 6.48
CA GLN A 50 -9.13 -2.56 7.52
C GLN A 50 -8.74 -4.02 7.28
N ILE A 51 -8.81 -4.49 6.04
CA ILE A 51 -8.43 -5.86 5.67
C ILE A 51 -6.94 -6.08 5.95
N LEU A 52 -6.08 -5.15 5.54
CA LEU A 52 -4.63 -5.26 5.75
C LEU A 52 -4.27 -5.26 7.24
N ASN A 53 -4.90 -4.40 8.04
CA ASN A 53 -4.68 -4.37 9.48
C ASN A 53 -5.06 -5.68 10.17
N ARG A 54 -6.08 -6.39 9.67
CA ARG A 54 -6.46 -7.72 10.19
C ARG A 54 -5.57 -8.83 9.68
N SER A 55 -5.16 -8.77 8.41
CA SER A 55 -4.44 -9.85 7.73
C SER A 55 -2.93 -9.80 7.94
N CYS A 56 -2.37 -8.61 8.17
CA CYS A 56 -0.96 -8.43 8.49
C CYS A 56 -0.81 -8.45 10.00
N GLY A 57 -0.17 -9.47 10.54
CA GLY A 57 0.11 -9.58 11.98
C GLY A 57 1.23 -8.67 12.45
N ASP A 58 1.82 -7.89 11.56
CA ASP A 58 2.91 -6.97 11.77
C ASP A 58 2.54 -5.56 11.29
N ASN A 59 3.33 -4.57 11.70
CA ASN A 59 3.08 -3.17 11.36
C ASN A 59 3.92 -2.76 10.15
N ARG A 60 3.48 -3.16 8.97
CA ARG A 60 4.18 -2.90 7.71
C ARG A 60 4.23 -1.42 7.36
N LEU A 61 5.24 -1.05 6.58
CA LEU A 61 5.35 0.30 6.04
C LEU A 61 4.39 0.48 4.87
N VAL A 62 3.73 1.65 4.83
CA VAL A 62 2.86 2.08 3.74
C VAL A 62 3.43 3.37 3.16
N ILE A 63 3.60 3.40 1.85
CA ILE A 63 4.12 4.54 1.11
C ILE A 63 3.00 5.11 0.25
N PHE A 64 2.71 6.39 0.44
CA PHE A 64 1.80 7.16 -0.41
C PHE A 64 2.64 7.97 -1.39
N ALA A 65 2.64 7.57 -2.65
CA ALA A 65 3.40 8.23 -3.71
C ALA A 65 2.42 8.98 -4.63
N ARG A 66 2.31 10.29 -4.39
CA ARG A 66 1.36 11.15 -5.11
C ARG A 66 2.07 11.95 -6.17
N ALA A 67 1.48 11.97 -7.38
CA ALA A 67 1.92 12.79 -8.52
C ALA A 67 3.43 12.68 -8.78
N VAL A 68 3.96 11.47 -8.77
CA VAL A 68 5.40 11.18 -8.88
C VAL A 68 5.97 11.75 -10.19
N PHE A 69 7.17 12.33 -10.09
CA PHE A 69 7.89 13.02 -11.18
C PHE A 69 7.21 14.28 -11.71
N THR A 70 6.25 14.82 -10.98
CA THR A 70 5.69 16.15 -11.26
C THR A 70 6.16 17.17 -10.22
N LYS A 71 5.87 18.47 -10.45
CA LYS A 71 6.17 19.52 -9.47
C LYS A 71 5.35 19.37 -8.18
N GLN A 72 4.24 18.62 -8.22
CA GLN A 72 3.35 18.38 -7.09
C GLN A 72 3.64 17.06 -6.39
N GLU A 73 4.77 16.44 -6.68
CA GLU A 73 5.14 15.15 -6.06
C GLU A 73 5.18 15.25 -4.54
N GLN A 74 4.51 14.28 -3.90
CA GLN A 74 4.53 14.12 -2.46
C GLN A 74 4.71 12.64 -2.13
N ILE A 75 5.71 12.34 -1.33
CA ILE A 75 5.98 10.98 -0.84
C ILE A 75 5.81 10.97 0.67
N LYS A 76 4.94 10.12 1.16
CA LYS A 76 4.70 9.97 2.60
C LYS A 76 4.85 8.50 2.99
N VAL A 77 5.63 8.24 4.03
CA VAL A 77 5.83 6.90 4.58
C VAL A 77 5.28 6.85 5.98
N VAL A 78 4.37 5.92 6.24
CA VAL A 78 3.76 5.73 7.56
C VAL A 78 3.67 4.23 7.87
N PRO A 79 3.63 3.84 9.15
CA PRO A 79 3.27 2.47 9.49
C PRO A 79 1.80 2.20 9.14
N LEU A 80 1.46 0.95 8.84
CA LEU A 80 0.10 0.56 8.46
C LEU A 80 -0.96 1.00 9.49
N SER A 81 -0.62 0.92 10.77
CA SER A 81 -1.53 1.34 11.86
C SER A 81 -1.86 2.83 11.85
N ALA A 82 -1.01 3.65 11.22
CA ALA A 82 -1.22 5.10 11.12
C ALA A 82 -1.79 5.53 9.75
N ALA A 83 -1.92 4.61 8.80
CA ALA A 83 -2.45 4.91 7.48
C ALA A 83 -3.95 5.16 7.53
N THR A 84 -4.41 6.24 6.90
CA THR A 84 -5.84 6.59 6.80
C THR A 84 -6.23 6.80 5.33
N ALA A 85 -7.52 6.65 5.05
CA ALA A 85 -8.00 6.68 3.67
C ALA A 85 -7.85 8.05 2.99
N ASP A 86 -7.87 9.12 3.76
CA ASP A 86 -7.68 10.49 3.26
C ASP A 86 -6.26 10.80 2.80
N MET A 87 -5.30 9.92 3.10
CA MET A 87 -3.91 10.05 2.62
C MET A 87 -3.74 9.70 1.15
N ALA A 88 -4.76 9.11 0.51
CA ALA A 88 -4.73 8.73 -0.90
C ALA A 88 -5.85 9.41 -1.69
N ASP A 89 -5.55 9.74 -2.95
CA ASP A 89 -6.51 10.22 -3.93
C ASP A 89 -6.27 9.53 -5.29
N MET A 90 -6.89 10.01 -6.35
CA MET A 90 -6.77 9.42 -7.70
C MET A 90 -5.36 9.56 -8.30
N HIS A 91 -4.52 10.46 -7.76
CA HIS A 91 -3.15 10.68 -8.22
C HIS A 91 -2.12 9.95 -7.37
N THR A 92 -2.55 9.05 -6.51
CA THR A 92 -1.71 8.36 -5.54
C THR A 92 -1.56 6.89 -5.91
N VAL A 93 -0.32 6.41 -5.95
CA VAL A 93 0.01 4.98 -5.89
C VAL A 93 0.34 4.65 -4.44
N VAL A 94 -0.25 3.59 -3.93
CA VAL A 94 -0.02 3.14 -2.56
C VAL A 94 0.84 1.88 -2.60
N LEU A 95 1.97 1.91 -1.91
CA LEU A 95 2.85 0.76 -1.77
C LEU A 95 2.77 0.25 -0.33
N VAL A 96 2.58 -1.05 -0.17
CA VAL A 96 2.58 -1.70 1.14
C VAL A 96 3.74 -2.68 1.17
N GLY A 97 4.66 -2.49 2.11
CA GLY A 97 5.80 -3.36 2.26
C GLY A 97 5.43 -4.76 2.74
N SER A 98 6.36 -5.69 2.63
CA SER A 98 6.29 -6.97 3.32
C SER A 98 6.77 -6.82 4.76
N SER A 99 6.73 -7.91 5.53
CA SER A 99 7.30 -7.93 6.89
C SER A 99 8.81 -7.65 6.91
N HIS A 100 9.48 -7.81 5.77
CA HIS A 100 10.93 -7.63 5.62
C HIS A 100 11.32 -6.25 5.08
N THR A 101 10.35 -5.42 4.71
CA THR A 101 10.60 -4.07 4.20
C THR A 101 11.27 -3.20 5.26
N ARG A 102 12.29 -2.45 4.85
CA ARG A 102 13.15 -1.63 5.72
C ARG A 102 13.09 -0.17 5.32
N LEU A 103 13.21 0.69 6.34
CA LEU A 103 13.37 2.13 6.19
C LEU A 103 14.82 2.48 6.46
N LEU A 104 15.46 3.16 5.53
CA LEU A 104 16.84 3.63 5.65
C LEU A 104 16.89 5.15 5.51
N SER A 105 17.75 5.78 6.33
CA SER A 105 18.07 7.19 6.19
C SER A 105 19.54 7.33 5.82
N HIS A 106 19.83 8.09 4.76
CA HIS A 106 21.19 8.35 4.29
C HIS A 106 21.25 9.75 3.67
N LYS A 107 22.21 10.58 4.12
CA LYS A 107 22.41 11.95 3.63
C LYS A 107 21.12 12.77 3.58
N ASN A 108 20.36 12.80 4.67
CA ASN A 108 19.06 13.49 4.80
C ASN A 108 17.97 13.00 3.83
N ARG A 109 18.15 11.82 3.23
CA ARG A 109 17.14 11.17 2.40
C ARG A 109 16.67 9.89 3.06
N THR A 110 15.37 9.60 2.88
CA THR A 110 14.76 8.38 3.39
C THR A 110 14.48 7.44 2.22
N PHE A 111 14.87 6.20 2.38
CA PHE A 111 14.66 5.13 1.39
C PHE A 111 13.87 4.01 2.02
N VAL A 112 12.93 3.45 1.26
CA VAL A 112 12.19 2.25 1.64
C VAL A 112 12.56 1.17 0.63
N TYR A 113 12.95 0.01 1.12
CA TYR A 113 13.27 -1.11 0.26
C TYR A 113 12.82 -2.44 0.87
N THR A 114 12.55 -3.39 0.01
CA THR A 114 12.25 -4.76 0.42
C THR A 114 13.44 -5.64 0.04
N PRO A 115 14.12 -6.27 1.02
CA PRO A 115 15.26 -7.13 0.73
C PRO A 115 14.86 -8.30 -0.17
N ARG A 116 15.76 -8.67 -1.05
CA ARG A 116 15.57 -9.83 -1.93
C ARG A 116 15.67 -11.15 -1.19
N ALA A 117 16.58 -11.21 -0.23
CA ALA A 117 16.83 -12.42 0.55
C ALA A 117 16.12 -12.34 1.89
N TYR A 118 15.61 -13.47 2.37
CA TYR A 118 15.16 -13.60 3.75
C TYR A 118 16.39 -13.82 4.64
N GLU A 119 16.46 -13.04 5.72
CA GLU A 119 17.45 -13.28 6.77
C GLU A 119 16.84 -14.25 7.78
N ASP A 120 17.59 -15.26 8.08
CA ASP A 120 17.21 -16.26 9.09
C ASP A 120 17.21 -15.69 10.51
#